data_07af7524bfc37b6100574992d5102d0e
#
_entry.id   07af7524bfc37b6100574992d5102d0e
#
_cell.length_a   1.000
_cell.length_b   1.000
_cell.length_c   1.000
_cell.angle_alpha   90.00
_cell.angle_beta   90.00
_cell.angle_gamma   90.00
#
_symmetry.space_group_name_H-M   'P 1'
#
loop_
_entity.id
_entity.type
_entity.pdbx_description
1 polymer ?
#
loop_
_entity_poly.entity_id
_entity_poly.type
_entity_poly.pdbx_seq_one_letter_code
_entity_poly.pdbx_strand_id
1 'polypeptide(L)'
;MKETLFQYFQWYTRADGFTYTRMRKAAKRLAALGVTMVWMPPAFKGREGKKDVGYGIYDPYDLGEFNQKGSVRTKYGNVRQYQAAIKAFEDHHIQVVADIILNHRMGGDETESVTVTPMSDANRNQPVGKPFTTDLYTRYTYSGRHGTYSNFIWNKSCFKACDQFTGQKRQILLFENHHWADHVSKECGNFDYIMGMDIDHSVSWVKDELYRWGAWYASRFQIRGFRFDSVKSIDATFFDGWLSFVRQNSKAGAFAVGEYWSGNLGDLEGFLQDSKHCMRLFDVPLHYHLFDCANSGGKYDVRTLFNGTLSQTHPDYAVAFVDNHDTQPGQALESWIMDWFKTAAYAFILLYKCQIPCVFLGDYEGVRKTKSPKVALLEEMIWIRSHLLDGSIVDLFDEDPQKACWIALSNHPILVLFTIGDAKQKTVQFGQLAGLTFEDISRAGHTVSMDANGFGTFDCAPGCCSIYILQNDLAWMKKALK
;
A
#
# COMPACT_ATOMS: atom_id res chain seq x y z
N MET A 1 12.10 11.72 13.64
CA MET A 1 11.48 10.35 13.64
C MET A 1 11.35 9.93 12.20
N LYS A 2 11.79 8.72 11.86
CA LYS A 2 11.66 8.20 10.49
C LYS A 2 10.22 7.77 10.21
N GLU A 3 9.72 8.05 9.00
CA GLU A 3 8.35 7.73 8.63
C GLU A 3 8.16 6.22 8.46
N THR A 4 7.01 5.71 8.92
CA THR A 4 6.57 4.33 8.73
C THR A 4 5.06 4.35 8.49
N LEU A 5 4.65 3.83 7.34
CA LEU A 5 3.24 3.62 6.99
C LEU A 5 2.79 2.25 7.48
N PHE A 6 1.57 2.16 8.00
CA PHE A 6 0.97 0.89 8.43
C PHE A 6 -0.37 0.70 7.73
N GLN A 7 -0.49 -0.31 6.86
CA GLN A 7 -1.75 -0.72 6.26
C GLN A 7 -2.58 -1.50 7.27
N TYR A 8 -3.64 -0.89 7.81
CA TYR A 8 -4.44 -1.49 8.91
C TYR A 8 -5.65 -2.29 8.41
N PHE A 9 -5.51 -3.05 7.36
CA PHE A 9 -6.53 -4.01 6.90
C PHE A 9 -5.88 -5.09 6.03
N GLN A 10 -6.63 -6.18 5.83
CA GLN A 10 -6.32 -7.24 4.90
C GLN A 10 -7.60 -7.64 4.15
N TRP A 11 -7.49 -8.30 3.01
CA TRP A 11 -8.66 -8.69 2.21
C TRP A 11 -9.70 -9.47 3.01
N TYR A 12 -9.22 -10.41 3.84
CA TYR A 12 -10.04 -11.30 4.67
C TYR A 12 -10.46 -10.68 6.02
N THR A 13 -10.30 -9.37 6.20
CA THR A 13 -10.85 -8.66 7.37
C THR A 13 -12.32 -9.00 7.58
N ARG A 14 -12.71 -9.31 8.81
CA ARG A 14 -14.09 -9.72 9.12
C ARG A 14 -15.09 -8.60 8.82
N ALA A 15 -16.24 -8.98 8.24
CA ALA A 15 -17.37 -8.07 7.99
C ALA A 15 -18.24 -7.88 9.25
N ASP A 16 -17.62 -7.70 10.41
CA ASP A 16 -18.30 -7.57 11.71
C ASP A 16 -18.64 -6.12 12.09
N GLY A 17 -18.11 -5.15 11.32
CA GLY A 17 -18.34 -3.72 11.56
C GLY A 17 -17.58 -3.14 12.75
N PHE A 18 -16.51 -3.79 13.22
CA PHE A 18 -15.73 -3.34 14.37
C PHE A 18 -14.26 -3.03 14.04
N THR A 19 -13.87 -2.98 12.77
CA THR A 19 -12.50 -2.71 12.37
C THR A 19 -12.04 -1.34 12.85
N TYR A 20 -12.84 -0.29 12.67
CA TYR A 20 -12.52 1.06 13.17
C TYR A 20 -12.42 1.10 14.70
N THR A 21 -13.20 0.29 15.41
CA THR A 21 -13.08 0.16 16.88
C THR A 21 -11.76 -0.51 17.28
N ARG A 22 -11.30 -1.51 16.51
CA ARG A 22 -9.98 -2.14 16.71
C ARG A 22 -8.85 -1.14 16.43
N MET A 23 -8.93 -0.39 15.34
CA MET A 23 -7.98 0.69 15.00
C MET A 23 -7.86 1.71 16.13
N ARG A 24 -8.99 2.21 16.64
CA ARG A 24 -9.02 3.13 17.78
C ARG A 24 -8.25 2.58 18.99
N LYS A 25 -8.43 1.30 19.30
CA LYS A 25 -7.74 0.65 20.42
C LYS A 25 -6.24 0.46 20.18
N ALA A 26 -5.84 0.26 18.93
CA ALA A 26 -4.44 0.02 18.54
C ALA A 26 -3.61 1.31 18.47
N ALA A 27 -4.23 2.48 18.38
CA ALA A 27 -3.54 3.75 18.12
C ALA A 27 -2.37 4.01 19.09
N LYS A 28 -2.58 3.83 20.39
CA LYS A 28 -1.53 4.00 21.41
C LYS A 28 -0.35 3.03 21.21
N ARG A 29 -0.63 1.76 20.87
CA ARG A 29 0.44 0.75 20.65
C ARG A 29 1.23 1.07 19.39
N LEU A 30 0.56 1.39 18.29
CA LEU A 30 1.22 1.75 17.04
C LEU A 30 2.10 2.99 17.19
N ALA A 31 1.64 4.01 17.92
CA ALA A 31 2.44 5.18 18.23
C ALA A 31 3.69 4.83 19.06
N ALA A 32 3.55 3.96 20.07
CA ALA A 32 4.67 3.52 20.90
C ALA A 32 5.71 2.70 20.10
N LEU A 33 5.28 2.01 19.04
CA LEU A 33 6.18 1.34 18.10
C LEU A 33 6.91 2.34 17.18
N GLY A 34 6.35 3.54 16.96
CA GLY A 34 6.91 4.53 16.06
C GLY A 34 6.26 4.56 14.67
N VAL A 35 5.05 3.99 14.53
CA VAL A 35 4.23 4.19 13.33
C VAL A 35 3.82 5.65 13.24
N THR A 36 4.04 6.27 12.08
CA THR A 36 3.75 7.69 11.86
C THR A 36 2.53 7.93 10.97
N MET A 37 2.16 6.94 10.16
CA MET A 37 1.03 6.99 9.26
C MET A 37 0.26 5.67 9.27
N VAL A 38 -1.07 5.74 9.19
CA VAL A 38 -1.95 4.56 9.06
C VAL A 38 -2.79 4.67 7.81
N TRP A 39 -2.62 3.72 6.89
CA TRP A 39 -3.49 3.54 5.73
C TRP A 39 -4.72 2.76 6.16
N MET A 40 -5.87 3.43 6.17
CA MET A 40 -7.18 2.86 6.50
C MET A 40 -7.83 2.27 5.24
N PRO A 41 -8.67 1.22 5.36
CA PRO A 41 -9.38 0.64 4.22
C PRO A 41 -10.35 1.65 3.60
N PRO A 42 -10.80 1.42 2.34
CA PRO A 42 -11.83 2.24 1.71
C PRO A 42 -13.05 2.36 2.62
N ALA A 43 -13.44 3.60 2.95
CA ALA A 43 -14.49 3.86 3.94
C ALA A 43 -15.91 3.87 3.36
N PHE A 44 -16.03 3.82 2.03
CA PHE A 44 -17.25 4.11 1.28
C PHE A 44 -18.21 2.94 1.24
N LYS A 45 -19.50 3.23 1.00
CA LYS A 45 -20.51 2.20 0.73
C LYS A 45 -20.19 1.51 -0.59
N GLY A 46 -19.93 0.22 -0.53
CA GLY A 46 -19.76 -0.64 -1.69
C GLY A 46 -21.08 -1.29 -2.16
N ARG A 47 -21.07 -1.85 -3.36
CA ARG A 47 -22.22 -2.51 -3.98
C ARG A 47 -22.78 -3.68 -3.16
N GLU A 48 -21.94 -4.35 -2.39
CA GLU A 48 -22.32 -5.48 -1.52
C GLU A 48 -22.64 -5.06 -0.07
N GLY A 49 -22.81 -3.74 0.17
CA GLY A 49 -23.11 -3.19 1.48
C GLY A 49 -22.05 -3.57 2.52
N LYS A 50 -22.50 -4.16 3.64
CA LYS A 50 -21.62 -4.54 4.77
C LYS A 50 -20.63 -5.68 4.45
N LYS A 51 -20.67 -6.30 3.29
CA LYS A 51 -19.75 -7.37 2.89
C LYS A 51 -18.64 -6.85 1.97
N ASP A 52 -18.85 -5.71 1.32
CA ASP A 52 -17.92 -5.13 0.37
C ASP A 52 -16.58 -4.77 1.03
N VAL A 53 -15.49 -5.15 0.40
CA VAL A 53 -14.13 -4.78 0.86
C VAL A 53 -13.80 -3.29 0.62
N GLY A 54 -14.70 -2.57 -0.10
CA GLY A 54 -14.62 -1.15 -0.35
C GLY A 54 -14.22 -0.78 -1.79
N TYR A 55 -13.66 -1.72 -2.55
CA TYR A 55 -13.26 -1.48 -3.93
C TYR A 55 -14.43 -1.58 -4.93
N GLY A 56 -15.54 -2.21 -4.55
CA GLY A 56 -16.79 -2.16 -5.30
C GLY A 56 -17.60 -0.88 -5.04
N ILE A 57 -16.98 0.28 -5.09
CA ILE A 57 -17.54 1.56 -4.64
C ILE A 57 -18.89 1.89 -5.31
N TYR A 58 -19.93 2.06 -4.47
CA TYR A 58 -21.26 2.52 -4.88
C TYR A 58 -21.45 4.01 -4.59
N ASP A 59 -21.47 4.43 -3.32
CA ASP A 59 -21.66 5.83 -2.94
C ASP A 59 -20.45 6.38 -2.18
N PRO A 60 -19.66 7.27 -2.77
CA PRO A 60 -18.49 7.85 -2.15
C PRO A 60 -18.80 8.80 -0.98
N TYR A 61 -20.05 9.28 -0.87
CA TYR A 61 -20.48 10.13 0.24
C TYR A 61 -21.06 9.35 1.43
N ASP A 62 -21.31 8.05 1.28
CA ASP A 62 -21.82 7.19 2.36
C ASP A 62 -20.71 6.38 3.03
N LEU A 63 -20.25 6.83 4.19
CA LEU A 63 -19.22 6.15 4.99
C LEU A 63 -19.84 5.28 6.11
N GLY A 64 -20.93 4.60 5.79
CA GLY A 64 -21.67 3.82 6.78
C GLY A 64 -22.62 4.69 7.62
N GLU A 65 -23.30 5.64 6.96
CA GLU A 65 -24.22 6.59 7.56
C GLU A 65 -25.68 6.36 7.10
N PHE A 66 -25.86 5.93 5.86
CA PHE A 66 -27.17 5.77 5.23
C PHE A 66 -27.51 4.30 4.98
N ASN A 67 -28.81 3.98 5.02
CA ASN A 67 -29.29 2.64 4.67
C ASN A 67 -29.31 2.47 3.17
N GLN A 68 -28.20 1.95 2.60
CA GLN A 68 -28.01 1.69 1.19
C GLN A 68 -27.40 0.31 0.98
N LYS A 69 -27.71 -0.34 -0.14
CA LYS A 69 -27.22 -1.69 -0.45
C LYS A 69 -27.41 -2.69 0.70
N GLY A 70 -28.59 -2.60 1.37
CA GLY A 70 -29.01 -3.52 2.43
C GLY A 70 -28.30 -3.33 3.77
N SER A 71 -27.61 -2.20 4.00
CA SER A 71 -26.99 -1.92 5.29
C SER A 71 -26.74 -0.44 5.53
N VAL A 72 -26.73 -0.01 6.81
CA VAL A 72 -26.21 1.31 7.18
C VAL A 72 -24.69 1.27 7.22
N ARG A 73 -24.08 0.37 7.99
CA ARG A 73 -22.63 0.28 8.12
C ARG A 73 -21.96 -0.36 6.90
N THR A 74 -20.69 -0.03 6.69
CA THR A 74 -19.78 -0.74 5.79
C THR A 74 -19.22 -2.00 6.46
N LYS A 75 -18.39 -2.77 5.78
CA LYS A 75 -17.66 -3.92 6.35
C LYS A 75 -16.88 -3.54 7.60
N TYR A 76 -16.34 -2.36 7.63
CA TYR A 76 -15.38 -1.90 8.62
C TYR A 76 -16.01 -1.15 9.81
N GLY A 77 -17.21 -0.64 9.64
CA GLY A 77 -17.93 0.08 10.69
C GLY A 77 -18.91 1.14 10.15
N ASN A 78 -19.27 2.07 10.98
CA ASN A 78 -20.07 3.23 10.64
C ASN A 78 -19.25 4.53 10.74
N VAL A 79 -19.82 5.64 10.27
CA VAL A 79 -19.16 6.94 10.23
C VAL A 79 -18.67 7.42 11.60
N ARG A 80 -19.42 7.17 12.68
CA ARG A 80 -19.00 7.57 14.04
C ARG A 80 -17.78 6.79 14.51
N GLN A 81 -17.73 5.49 14.21
CA GLN A 81 -16.55 4.65 14.52
C GLN A 81 -15.34 5.07 13.68
N TYR A 82 -15.56 5.42 12.41
CA TYR A 82 -14.53 5.94 11.53
C TYR A 82 -13.90 7.23 12.10
N GLN A 83 -14.71 8.23 12.44
CA GLN A 83 -14.27 9.47 13.06
C GLN A 83 -13.54 9.25 14.39
N ALA A 84 -14.04 8.33 15.22
CA ALA A 84 -13.41 8.01 16.50
C ALA A 84 -12.03 7.32 16.32
N ALA A 85 -11.85 6.55 15.26
CA ALA A 85 -10.56 5.95 14.94
C ALA A 85 -9.56 7.00 14.44
N ILE A 86 -9.98 7.90 13.54
CA ILE A 86 -9.15 9.01 13.05
C ILE A 86 -8.69 9.88 14.22
N LYS A 87 -9.63 10.30 15.08
CA LYS A 87 -9.28 11.10 16.26
C LYS A 87 -8.29 10.39 17.17
N ALA A 88 -8.42 9.09 17.39
CA ALA A 88 -7.47 8.36 18.21
C ALA A 88 -6.07 8.32 17.61
N PHE A 89 -5.95 8.20 16.28
CA PHE A 89 -4.66 8.30 15.60
C PHE A 89 -4.08 9.72 15.72
N GLU A 90 -4.88 10.76 15.52
CA GLU A 90 -4.44 12.15 15.69
C GLU A 90 -3.97 12.44 17.12
N ASP A 91 -4.71 11.97 18.14
CA ASP A 91 -4.36 12.13 19.56
C ASP A 91 -3.00 11.48 19.90
N HIS A 92 -2.54 10.54 19.08
CA HIS A 92 -1.24 9.89 19.19
C HIS A 92 -0.26 10.30 18.09
N HIS A 93 -0.50 11.43 17.39
CA HIS A 93 0.37 11.99 16.33
C HIS A 93 0.59 11.05 15.13
N ILE A 94 -0.34 10.14 14.86
CA ILE A 94 -0.34 9.28 13.68
C ILE A 94 -1.23 9.94 12.62
N GLN A 95 -0.70 10.17 11.43
CA GLN A 95 -1.45 10.70 10.30
C GLN A 95 -2.31 9.61 9.65
N VAL A 96 -3.55 9.95 9.30
CA VAL A 96 -4.44 9.03 8.58
C VAL A 96 -4.28 9.21 7.09
N VAL A 97 -4.02 8.11 6.39
CA VAL A 97 -3.98 7.96 4.93
C VAL A 97 -5.26 7.23 4.51
N ALA A 98 -6.11 7.91 3.75
CA ALA A 98 -7.36 7.34 3.25
C ALA A 98 -7.15 6.62 1.92
N ASP A 99 -7.81 5.48 1.75
CA ASP A 99 -7.85 4.75 0.48
C ASP A 99 -8.90 5.37 -0.45
N ILE A 100 -8.49 5.77 -1.64
CA ILE A 100 -9.30 6.56 -2.59
C ILE A 100 -9.44 5.82 -3.90
N ILE A 101 -10.69 5.54 -4.29
CA ILE A 101 -11.05 4.86 -5.53
C ILE A 101 -11.72 5.86 -6.46
N LEU A 102 -11.03 6.27 -7.54
CA LEU A 102 -11.49 7.26 -8.50
C LEU A 102 -11.77 6.69 -9.88
N ASN A 103 -11.33 5.47 -10.16
CA ASN A 103 -11.43 4.88 -11.50
C ASN A 103 -12.86 4.51 -11.90
N HIS A 104 -13.67 3.96 -11.00
CA HIS A 104 -14.94 3.33 -11.34
C HIS A 104 -16.04 3.52 -10.31
N ARG A 105 -17.28 3.11 -10.69
CA ARG A 105 -18.44 2.92 -9.81
C ARG A 105 -19.04 1.54 -10.05
N MET A 106 -19.67 0.96 -9.00
CA MET A 106 -20.31 -0.35 -9.08
C MET A 106 -21.69 -0.35 -8.42
N GLY A 107 -22.60 -1.19 -8.92
CA GLY A 107 -23.90 -1.37 -8.31
C GLY A 107 -24.92 -0.25 -8.61
N GLY A 108 -24.95 0.27 -9.83
CA GLY A 108 -25.96 1.24 -10.27
C GLY A 108 -27.39 0.81 -9.93
N ASP A 109 -28.28 1.77 -9.75
CA ASP A 109 -29.64 1.55 -9.27
C ASP A 109 -30.63 1.32 -10.40
N GLU A 110 -30.43 2.00 -11.54
CA GLU A 110 -31.31 1.95 -12.70
C GLU A 110 -30.50 1.73 -13.98
N THR A 111 -31.13 1.13 -14.98
CA THR A 111 -30.53 0.94 -16.30
C THR A 111 -30.80 2.10 -17.22
N GLU A 112 -29.86 2.34 -18.13
CA GLU A 112 -30.02 3.24 -19.27
C GLU A 112 -29.56 2.53 -20.52
N SER A 113 -30.19 2.83 -21.64
CA SER A 113 -29.85 2.30 -22.97
C SER A 113 -28.56 2.97 -23.46
N VAL A 114 -27.53 2.17 -23.78
CA VAL A 114 -26.21 2.63 -24.20
C VAL A 114 -25.77 1.86 -25.44
N THR A 115 -25.29 2.57 -26.46
CA THR A 115 -24.59 1.94 -27.59
C THR A 115 -23.13 1.72 -27.22
N VAL A 116 -22.64 0.50 -27.43
CA VAL A 116 -21.30 0.05 -27.00
C VAL A 116 -20.61 -0.71 -28.11
N THR A 117 -19.28 -0.67 -28.09
CA THR A 117 -18.40 -1.46 -28.96
C THR A 117 -17.63 -2.48 -28.13
N PRO A 118 -17.72 -3.78 -28.42
CA PRO A 118 -16.89 -4.79 -27.75
C PRO A 118 -15.41 -4.62 -28.09
N MET A 119 -14.55 -4.55 -27.07
CA MET A 119 -13.11 -4.38 -27.22
C MET A 119 -12.36 -5.64 -26.82
N SER A 120 -11.19 -5.88 -27.39
CA SER A 120 -10.31 -6.98 -27.04
C SER A 120 -9.69 -6.80 -25.67
N ASP A 121 -9.66 -7.85 -24.82
CA ASP A 121 -8.92 -7.83 -23.56
C ASP A 121 -7.40 -7.80 -23.78
N ALA A 122 -6.91 -8.45 -24.86
CA ALA A 122 -5.48 -8.52 -25.17
C ALA A 122 -4.93 -7.22 -25.79
N ASN A 123 -5.77 -6.51 -26.51
CA ASN A 123 -5.44 -5.17 -27.08
C ASN A 123 -6.67 -4.29 -27.06
N ARG A 124 -6.83 -3.50 -26.04
CA ARG A 124 -8.02 -2.70 -25.77
C ARG A 124 -8.28 -1.58 -26.78
N ASN A 125 -7.31 -1.29 -27.65
CA ASN A 125 -7.51 -0.41 -28.81
C ASN A 125 -8.18 -1.10 -30.00
N GLN A 126 -8.39 -2.43 -29.93
CA GLN A 126 -8.94 -3.22 -31.02
C GLN A 126 -10.40 -3.64 -30.76
N PRO A 127 -11.37 -3.17 -31.55
CA PRO A 127 -12.74 -3.70 -31.55
C PRO A 127 -12.75 -5.19 -31.97
N VAL A 128 -13.58 -5.99 -31.27
CA VAL A 128 -13.78 -7.41 -31.58
C VAL A 128 -15.22 -7.75 -31.99
N GLY A 129 -16.06 -6.73 -32.14
CA GLY A 129 -17.45 -6.85 -32.60
C GLY A 129 -17.96 -5.54 -33.17
N LYS A 130 -19.18 -5.60 -33.77
CA LYS A 130 -19.89 -4.41 -34.23
C LYS A 130 -20.54 -3.71 -33.04
N PRO A 131 -20.72 -2.39 -33.10
CA PRO A 131 -21.51 -1.66 -32.10
C PRO A 131 -22.92 -2.25 -31.98
N PHE A 132 -23.45 -2.27 -30.75
CA PHE A 132 -24.81 -2.68 -30.43
C PHE A 132 -25.34 -1.88 -29.24
N THR A 133 -26.66 -1.79 -29.11
CA THR A 133 -27.30 -1.11 -27.98
C THR A 133 -27.75 -2.13 -26.96
N THR A 134 -27.49 -1.83 -25.67
CA THR A 134 -27.87 -2.66 -24.54
C THR A 134 -28.19 -1.82 -23.32
N ASP A 135 -28.95 -2.36 -22.37
CA ASP A 135 -29.26 -1.70 -21.09
C ASP A 135 -28.19 -2.01 -20.06
N LEU A 136 -27.60 -0.96 -19.48
CA LEU A 136 -26.52 -1.02 -18.50
C LEU A 136 -26.91 -0.24 -17.24
N TYR A 137 -26.49 -0.74 -16.07
CA TYR A 137 -26.73 -0.10 -14.77
C TYR A 137 -25.80 1.12 -14.58
N THR A 138 -26.09 2.20 -15.29
CA THR A 138 -25.28 3.43 -15.30
C THR A 138 -25.84 4.53 -14.41
N ARG A 139 -27.10 4.43 -13.97
CA ARG A 139 -27.73 5.47 -13.16
C ARG A 139 -27.65 5.14 -11.67
N TYR A 140 -27.10 6.10 -10.90
CA TYR A 140 -26.93 6.00 -9.45
C TYR A 140 -27.77 7.09 -8.80
N THR A 141 -28.84 6.72 -8.12
CA THR A 141 -29.81 7.66 -7.53
C THR A 141 -29.53 7.95 -6.06
N TYR A 142 -28.79 7.06 -5.37
CA TYR A 142 -28.46 7.19 -3.96
C TYR A 142 -29.68 7.48 -3.07
N SER A 143 -30.78 6.79 -3.33
CA SER A 143 -32.10 7.05 -2.72
C SER A 143 -32.05 7.06 -1.18
N GLY A 144 -31.26 6.20 -0.56
CA GLY A 144 -31.11 6.16 0.90
C GLY A 144 -30.41 7.37 1.52
N ARG A 145 -29.66 8.14 0.72
CA ARG A 145 -28.97 9.37 1.15
C ARG A 145 -29.84 10.64 1.02
N HIS A 146 -30.89 10.60 0.20
CA HIS A 146 -31.84 11.70 0.02
C HIS A 146 -31.16 13.04 -0.32
N GLY A 147 -30.13 13.04 -1.18
CA GLY A 147 -29.40 14.25 -1.57
C GLY A 147 -28.45 14.83 -0.52
N THR A 148 -28.33 14.21 0.67
CA THR A 148 -27.39 14.68 1.71
C THR A 148 -25.95 14.66 1.16
N TYR A 149 -25.20 15.76 1.35
CA TYR A 149 -23.83 16.03 0.92
C TYR A 149 -23.66 16.32 -0.59
N SER A 150 -24.44 15.73 -1.49
CA SER A 150 -24.40 15.98 -2.93
C SER A 150 -25.70 15.54 -3.59
N ASN A 151 -26.21 16.35 -4.51
CA ASN A 151 -27.34 16.02 -5.39
C ASN A 151 -26.86 15.51 -6.77
N PHE A 152 -25.56 15.23 -6.92
CA PHE A 152 -25.02 14.73 -8.17
C PHE A 152 -25.53 13.33 -8.46
N ILE A 153 -26.04 13.13 -9.68
CA ILE A 153 -26.53 11.85 -10.16
C ILE A 153 -25.62 11.35 -11.27
N TRP A 154 -24.94 10.26 -11.01
CA TRP A 154 -24.17 9.55 -12.02
C TRP A 154 -25.12 8.91 -13.01
N ASN A 155 -24.81 9.01 -14.28
CA ASN A 155 -25.57 8.45 -15.40
C ASN A 155 -24.62 8.05 -16.53
N LYS A 156 -25.15 7.50 -17.63
CA LYS A 156 -24.33 7.02 -18.75
C LYS A 156 -23.32 8.05 -19.31
N SER A 157 -23.61 9.35 -19.20
CA SER A 157 -22.70 10.40 -19.67
C SER A 157 -21.50 10.66 -18.74
N CYS A 158 -21.45 9.99 -17.59
CA CYS A 158 -20.32 10.05 -16.65
C CYS A 158 -19.29 8.97 -16.92
N PHE A 159 -19.59 7.99 -17.74
CA PHE A 159 -18.83 6.77 -17.92
C PHE A 159 -18.45 6.57 -19.37
N LYS A 160 -17.28 5.97 -19.61
CA LYS A 160 -16.78 5.68 -20.95
C LYS A 160 -16.75 4.20 -21.30
N ALA A 161 -16.76 3.31 -20.29
CA ALA A 161 -16.70 1.88 -20.52
C ALA A 161 -17.31 1.07 -19.35
N CYS A 162 -17.58 -0.19 -19.62
CA CYS A 162 -17.89 -1.18 -18.58
C CYS A 162 -17.45 -2.58 -19.01
N ASP A 163 -17.66 -3.58 -18.15
CA ASP A 163 -17.61 -4.98 -18.54
C ASP A 163 -18.95 -5.66 -18.42
N GLN A 164 -19.13 -6.68 -19.26
CA GLN A 164 -20.25 -7.59 -19.21
C GLN A 164 -19.75 -9.03 -19.20
N PHE A 165 -20.42 -9.89 -18.45
CA PHE A 165 -20.06 -11.30 -18.36
C PHE A 165 -21.11 -12.17 -19.03
N THR A 166 -20.67 -13.04 -19.93
CA THR A 166 -21.49 -14.15 -20.46
C THR A 166 -20.92 -15.46 -19.92
N GLY A 167 -21.53 -15.96 -18.86
CA GLY A 167 -20.94 -17.04 -18.07
C GLY A 167 -19.66 -16.57 -17.35
N GLN A 168 -18.52 -17.19 -17.64
CA GLN A 168 -17.20 -16.80 -17.13
C GLN A 168 -16.43 -15.88 -18.08
N LYS A 169 -16.94 -15.66 -19.29
CA LYS A 169 -16.27 -14.83 -20.29
C LYS A 169 -16.61 -13.34 -20.07
N ARG A 170 -15.59 -12.57 -19.73
CA ARG A 170 -15.63 -11.11 -19.65
C ARG A 170 -15.57 -10.50 -21.05
N GLN A 171 -16.33 -9.44 -21.27
CA GLN A 171 -16.26 -8.59 -22.45
C GLN A 171 -16.18 -7.14 -22.02
N ILE A 172 -15.14 -6.42 -22.42
CA ILE A 172 -15.02 -4.98 -22.24
C ILE A 172 -15.87 -4.29 -23.33
N LEU A 173 -16.65 -3.30 -22.90
CA LEU A 173 -17.58 -2.53 -23.74
C LEU A 173 -17.20 -1.05 -23.64
N LEU A 174 -16.69 -0.49 -24.74
CA LEU A 174 -16.44 0.96 -24.85
C LEU A 174 -17.74 1.65 -25.31
N PHE A 175 -18.15 2.73 -24.65
CA PHE A 175 -19.34 3.48 -24.98
C PHE A 175 -19.14 4.31 -26.25
N GLU A 176 -20.19 4.44 -27.02
CA GLU A 176 -20.18 5.25 -28.26
C GLU A 176 -19.81 6.70 -27.97
N ASN A 177 -18.97 7.29 -28.83
CA ASN A 177 -18.43 8.65 -28.68
C ASN A 177 -17.52 8.89 -27.48
N HIS A 178 -17.06 7.83 -26.84
CA HIS A 178 -16.03 7.89 -25.80
C HIS A 178 -14.70 7.28 -26.29
N HIS A 179 -13.59 7.66 -25.66
CA HIS A 179 -12.25 7.22 -26.00
C HIS A 179 -11.47 6.84 -24.74
N TRP A 180 -10.49 5.95 -24.89
CA TRP A 180 -9.55 5.67 -23.84
C TRP A 180 -8.67 6.90 -23.53
N ALA A 181 -8.27 7.07 -22.29
CA ALA A 181 -7.33 8.11 -21.90
C ALA A 181 -5.92 7.86 -22.50
N ASP A 182 -5.16 8.92 -22.70
CA ASP A 182 -3.85 8.85 -23.34
C ASP A 182 -2.71 8.55 -22.36
N HIS A 183 -2.73 9.16 -21.17
CA HIS A 183 -1.69 9.05 -20.15
C HIS A 183 -1.99 7.95 -19.12
N VAL A 184 -2.22 6.73 -19.62
CA VAL A 184 -2.43 5.52 -18.84
C VAL A 184 -1.40 4.45 -19.22
N SER A 185 -1.31 3.37 -18.45
CA SER A 185 -0.44 2.24 -18.79
C SER A 185 -0.72 1.72 -20.20
N LYS A 186 0.35 1.36 -20.92
CA LYS A 186 0.26 0.77 -22.26
C LYS A 186 0.11 -0.75 -22.25
N GLU A 187 -0.03 -1.35 -21.08
CA GLU A 187 -0.39 -2.76 -20.93
C GLU A 187 -1.67 -3.06 -21.71
N CYS A 188 -1.75 -4.20 -22.37
CA CYS A 188 -2.86 -4.54 -23.28
C CYS A 188 -3.21 -3.45 -24.32
N GLY A 189 -2.21 -2.70 -24.78
CA GLY A 189 -2.36 -1.59 -25.72
C GLY A 189 -2.84 -0.28 -25.08
N ASN A 190 -3.72 -0.36 -24.08
CA ASN A 190 -4.21 0.75 -23.25
C ASN A 190 -4.90 0.17 -22.00
N PHE A 191 -4.49 0.57 -20.81
CA PHE A 191 -5.02 -0.01 -19.56
C PHE A 191 -5.96 0.95 -18.80
N ASP A 192 -6.67 1.81 -19.50
CA ASP A 192 -7.63 2.76 -18.93
C ASP A 192 -8.77 2.05 -18.15
N TYR A 193 -9.24 0.92 -18.64
CA TYR A 193 -10.30 0.14 -18.00
C TYR A 193 -9.77 -0.89 -16.99
N ILE A 194 -10.39 -0.97 -15.81
CA ILE A 194 -10.11 -2.05 -14.84
C ILE A 194 -11.37 -2.89 -14.51
N MET A 195 -12.45 -2.26 -14.04
CA MET A 195 -13.70 -2.94 -13.66
C MET A 195 -14.89 -1.97 -13.53
N GLY A 196 -16.10 -2.51 -13.50
CA GLY A 196 -17.34 -1.75 -13.22
C GLY A 196 -17.68 -0.71 -14.28
N MET A 197 -18.30 0.38 -13.88
CA MET A 197 -18.56 1.56 -14.73
C MET A 197 -17.37 2.49 -14.64
N ASP A 198 -16.59 2.53 -15.70
CA ASP A 198 -15.36 3.31 -15.80
C ASP A 198 -15.67 4.80 -15.96
N ILE A 199 -15.15 5.61 -15.05
CA ILE A 199 -15.43 7.05 -14.99
C ILE A 199 -14.70 7.76 -16.13
N ASP A 200 -15.41 8.61 -16.87
CA ASP A 200 -14.81 9.46 -17.89
C ASP A 200 -14.25 10.75 -17.28
N HIS A 201 -12.95 10.75 -16.98
CA HIS A 201 -12.22 11.90 -16.45
C HIS A 201 -12.04 13.03 -17.48
N SER A 202 -12.36 12.84 -18.75
CA SER A 202 -12.32 13.91 -19.75
C SER A 202 -13.52 14.87 -19.61
N VAL A 203 -14.61 14.41 -19.00
CA VAL A 203 -15.84 15.18 -18.79
C VAL A 203 -15.67 16.18 -17.65
N SER A 204 -15.70 17.48 -17.94
CA SER A 204 -15.36 18.54 -16.98
C SER A 204 -16.21 18.51 -15.69
N TRP A 205 -17.53 18.38 -15.82
CA TRP A 205 -18.44 18.36 -14.68
C TRP A 205 -18.31 17.09 -13.83
N VAL A 206 -17.83 15.98 -14.38
CA VAL A 206 -17.46 14.76 -13.63
C VAL A 206 -16.19 15.01 -12.83
N LYS A 207 -15.16 15.63 -13.44
CA LYS A 207 -13.95 16.06 -12.71
C LYS A 207 -14.29 16.99 -11.55
N ASP A 208 -15.15 17.97 -11.79
CA ASP A 208 -15.57 18.93 -10.78
C ASP A 208 -16.25 18.25 -9.58
N GLU A 209 -17.07 17.22 -9.84
CA GLU A 209 -17.69 16.44 -8.76
C GLU A 209 -16.66 15.64 -7.97
N LEU A 210 -15.70 14.99 -8.64
CA LEU A 210 -14.62 14.27 -7.98
C LEU A 210 -13.73 15.19 -7.13
N TYR A 211 -13.48 16.40 -7.61
CA TYR A 211 -12.71 17.43 -6.91
C TYR A 211 -13.45 17.92 -5.66
N ARG A 212 -14.74 18.27 -5.80
CA ARG A 212 -15.59 18.69 -4.66
C ARG A 212 -15.73 17.60 -3.64
N TRP A 213 -15.95 16.35 -4.09
CA TRP A 213 -16.00 15.21 -3.20
C TRP A 213 -14.70 15.06 -2.39
N GLY A 214 -13.54 15.12 -3.04
CA GLY A 214 -12.25 15.00 -2.37
C GLY A 214 -12.04 16.06 -1.29
N ALA A 215 -12.37 17.33 -1.59
CA ALA A 215 -12.30 18.43 -0.64
C ALA A 215 -13.29 18.26 0.53
N TRP A 216 -14.53 17.85 0.25
CA TRP A 216 -15.51 17.51 1.29
C TRP A 216 -15.01 16.39 2.20
N TYR A 217 -14.52 15.31 1.62
CA TYR A 217 -14.03 14.15 2.38
C TYR A 217 -12.86 14.50 3.28
N ALA A 218 -11.84 15.16 2.72
CA ALA A 218 -10.65 15.58 3.47
C ALA A 218 -10.98 16.58 4.60
N SER A 219 -11.89 17.54 4.34
CA SER A 219 -12.31 18.53 5.34
C SER A 219 -13.14 17.90 6.46
N ARG A 220 -14.11 17.05 6.10
CA ARG A 220 -15.04 16.45 7.06
C ARG A 220 -14.34 15.50 8.02
N PHE A 221 -13.37 14.74 7.52
CA PHE A 221 -12.72 13.66 8.27
C PHE A 221 -11.27 13.95 8.62
N GLN A 222 -10.79 15.16 8.37
CA GLN A 222 -9.43 15.60 8.69
C GLN A 222 -8.35 14.67 8.13
N ILE A 223 -8.58 14.17 6.91
CA ILE A 223 -7.64 13.28 6.23
C ILE A 223 -6.35 14.04 5.92
N ARG A 224 -5.22 13.44 6.26
CA ARG A 224 -3.89 14.03 6.08
C ARG A 224 -3.10 13.46 4.93
N GLY A 225 -3.47 12.29 4.45
CA GLY A 225 -2.81 11.63 3.33
C GLY A 225 -3.77 10.78 2.50
N PHE A 226 -3.34 10.42 1.30
CA PHE A 226 -4.14 9.63 0.35
C PHE A 226 -3.34 8.45 -0.19
N ARG A 227 -4.00 7.30 -0.30
CA ARG A 227 -3.58 6.19 -1.17
C ARG A 227 -4.58 6.11 -2.32
N PHE A 228 -4.09 6.17 -3.54
CA PHE A 228 -4.91 6.05 -4.73
C PHE A 228 -4.82 4.64 -5.30
N ASP A 229 -5.99 4.06 -5.50
CA ASP A 229 -6.18 2.75 -6.10
C ASP A 229 -5.94 2.79 -7.60
N SER A 230 -5.22 1.78 -8.14
CA SER A 230 -5.05 1.53 -9.58
C SER A 230 -4.76 2.78 -10.43
N VAL A 231 -3.77 3.59 -10.03
CA VAL A 231 -3.45 4.85 -10.74
C VAL A 231 -3.01 4.63 -12.18
N LYS A 232 -2.53 3.44 -12.54
CA LYS A 232 -2.17 3.09 -13.93
C LYS A 232 -3.35 3.09 -14.90
N SER A 233 -4.59 3.04 -14.36
CA SER A 233 -5.84 3.00 -15.12
C SER A 233 -6.59 4.35 -15.10
N ILE A 234 -5.95 5.42 -14.67
CA ILE A 234 -6.50 6.78 -14.67
C ILE A 234 -5.48 7.69 -15.37
N ASP A 235 -5.95 8.63 -16.18
CA ASP A 235 -5.06 9.61 -16.81
C ASP A 235 -4.15 10.28 -15.76
N ALA A 236 -2.85 10.11 -15.90
CA ALA A 236 -1.87 10.58 -14.90
C ALA A 236 -1.96 12.09 -14.66
N THR A 237 -2.37 12.87 -15.67
CA THR A 237 -2.51 14.33 -15.58
C THR A 237 -3.67 14.78 -14.69
N PHE A 238 -4.63 13.90 -14.42
CA PHE A 238 -5.77 14.17 -13.54
C PHE A 238 -5.34 14.42 -12.08
N PHE A 239 -4.34 13.70 -11.60
CA PHE A 239 -4.00 13.68 -10.17
C PHE A 239 -3.41 15.00 -9.66
N ASP A 240 -2.58 15.68 -10.45
CA ASP A 240 -2.01 16.98 -10.05
C ASP A 240 -3.11 18.01 -9.80
N GLY A 241 -4.09 18.08 -10.69
CA GLY A 241 -5.26 18.95 -10.53
C GLY A 241 -6.13 18.59 -9.31
N TRP A 242 -6.42 17.30 -9.13
CA TRP A 242 -7.21 16.82 -8.00
C TRP A 242 -6.53 17.10 -6.65
N LEU A 243 -5.27 16.75 -6.50
CA LEU A 243 -4.50 16.98 -5.28
C LEU A 243 -4.36 18.46 -4.95
N SER A 244 -4.09 19.28 -5.97
CA SER A 244 -3.99 20.74 -5.82
C SER A 244 -5.31 21.33 -5.33
N PHE A 245 -6.44 20.97 -5.95
CA PHE A 245 -7.76 21.44 -5.54
C PHE A 245 -8.11 21.03 -4.12
N VAL A 246 -7.92 19.75 -3.79
CA VAL A 246 -8.24 19.21 -2.45
C VAL A 246 -7.40 19.88 -1.37
N ARG A 247 -6.09 20.07 -1.60
CA ARG A 247 -5.20 20.74 -0.65
C ARG A 247 -5.55 22.21 -0.43
N GLN A 248 -5.95 22.91 -1.49
CA GLN A 248 -6.38 24.33 -1.41
C GLN A 248 -7.72 24.48 -0.66
N ASN A 249 -8.61 23.52 -0.75
CA ASN A 249 -9.98 23.59 -0.23
C ASN A 249 -10.20 22.73 1.04
N SER A 250 -9.13 22.20 1.62
CA SER A 250 -9.18 21.40 2.85
C SER A 250 -7.89 21.57 3.67
N LYS A 251 -7.78 20.81 4.76
CA LYS A 251 -6.54 20.69 5.55
C LYS A 251 -5.76 19.42 5.22
N ALA A 252 -5.91 18.86 4.03
CA ALA A 252 -5.18 17.69 3.61
C ALA A 252 -3.66 17.94 3.63
N GLY A 253 -2.91 16.95 4.09
CA GLY A 253 -1.44 16.99 4.12
C GLY A 253 -0.81 16.74 2.76
N ALA A 254 0.50 16.79 2.71
CA ALA A 254 1.26 16.60 1.48
C ALA A 254 1.40 15.13 1.06
N PHE A 255 1.21 14.16 1.98
CA PHE A 255 1.41 12.75 1.68
C PHE A 255 0.35 12.24 0.69
N ALA A 256 0.82 11.64 -0.39
CA ALA A 256 0.00 10.90 -1.34
C ALA A 256 0.84 9.75 -1.91
N VAL A 257 0.23 8.57 -2.07
CA VAL A 257 0.85 7.39 -2.69
C VAL A 257 -0.12 6.72 -3.64
N GLY A 258 0.32 6.39 -4.84
CA GLY A 258 -0.44 5.70 -5.86
C GLY A 258 -0.02 4.23 -5.97
N GLU A 259 -1.00 3.38 -6.27
CA GLU A 259 -0.76 2.00 -6.66
C GLU A 259 -0.63 1.92 -8.18
N TYR A 260 0.60 1.95 -8.66
CA TYR A 260 0.92 1.62 -10.06
C TYR A 260 1.52 0.22 -10.12
N TRP A 261 0.69 -0.79 -10.41
CA TRP A 261 1.12 -2.18 -10.37
C TRP A 261 1.89 -2.56 -11.65
N SER A 262 3.19 -2.44 -11.59
CA SER A 262 4.15 -2.91 -12.60
C SER A 262 5.50 -3.25 -11.95
N GLY A 263 6.11 -4.37 -12.35
CA GLY A 263 7.48 -4.71 -11.98
C GLY A 263 8.55 -3.97 -12.79
N ASN A 264 8.15 -3.19 -13.79
CA ASN A 264 9.06 -2.41 -14.64
C ASN A 264 9.23 -1.00 -14.08
N LEU A 265 10.44 -0.66 -13.65
CA LEU A 265 10.77 0.67 -13.12
C LEU A 265 10.41 1.81 -14.10
N GLY A 266 10.65 1.62 -15.40
CA GLY A 266 10.37 2.63 -16.42
C GLY A 266 8.88 3.02 -16.52
N ASP A 267 7.97 2.09 -16.22
CA ASP A 267 6.53 2.39 -16.17
C ASP A 267 6.18 3.32 -15.00
N LEU A 268 6.81 3.08 -13.83
CA LEU A 268 6.63 3.93 -12.65
C LEU A 268 7.22 5.32 -12.88
N GLU A 269 8.42 5.39 -13.47
CA GLU A 269 9.09 6.66 -13.79
C GLU A 269 8.27 7.47 -14.81
N GLY A 270 7.72 6.82 -15.83
CA GLY A 270 6.84 7.45 -16.81
C GLY A 270 5.58 8.05 -16.15
N PHE A 271 4.94 7.31 -15.25
CA PHE A 271 3.79 7.83 -14.50
C PHE A 271 4.17 9.01 -13.59
N LEU A 272 5.31 8.94 -12.89
CA LEU A 272 5.78 10.06 -12.08
C LEU A 272 5.98 11.32 -12.91
N GLN A 273 6.55 11.19 -14.10
CA GLN A 273 6.74 12.31 -15.04
C GLN A 273 5.39 12.87 -15.51
N ASP A 274 4.48 12.03 -16.00
CA ASP A 274 3.17 12.44 -16.54
C ASP A 274 2.29 13.07 -15.44
N SER A 275 2.37 12.58 -14.20
CA SER A 275 1.67 13.13 -13.03
C SER A 275 2.39 14.31 -12.39
N LYS A 276 3.48 14.82 -12.98
CA LYS A 276 4.33 15.92 -12.45
C LYS A 276 4.85 15.66 -11.04
N HIS A 277 5.14 14.41 -10.72
CA HIS A 277 5.62 14.00 -9.40
C HIS A 277 4.70 14.45 -8.23
N CYS A 278 3.38 14.52 -8.46
CA CYS A 278 2.42 15.00 -7.46
C CYS A 278 2.20 14.02 -6.30
N MET A 279 2.62 12.77 -6.45
CA MET A 279 2.52 11.71 -5.44
C MET A 279 3.72 10.76 -5.45
N ARG A 280 3.82 9.93 -4.44
CA ARG A 280 4.70 8.75 -4.38
C ARG A 280 4.05 7.54 -5.03
N LEU A 281 4.83 6.49 -5.28
CA LEU A 281 4.30 5.20 -5.72
C LEU A 281 4.78 4.09 -4.78
N PHE A 282 3.98 3.03 -4.65
CA PHE A 282 4.46 1.78 -4.08
C PHE A 282 5.55 1.18 -4.96
N ASP A 283 6.65 0.73 -4.34
CA ASP A 283 7.80 0.16 -5.02
C ASP A 283 7.55 -1.30 -5.40
N VAL A 284 6.74 -1.51 -6.44
CA VAL A 284 6.38 -2.83 -6.95
C VAL A 284 7.60 -3.59 -7.51
N PRO A 285 8.58 -2.94 -8.21
CA PRO A 285 9.85 -3.59 -8.53
C PRO A 285 10.55 -4.22 -7.34
N LEU A 286 10.68 -3.49 -6.21
CA LEU A 286 11.30 -4.04 -5.00
C LEU A 286 10.50 -5.22 -4.42
N HIS A 287 9.17 -5.13 -4.41
CA HIS A 287 8.32 -6.25 -3.99
C HIS A 287 8.62 -7.52 -4.81
N TYR A 288 8.71 -7.40 -6.13
CA TYR A 288 9.02 -8.56 -6.99
C TYR A 288 10.45 -9.09 -6.77
N HIS A 289 11.44 -8.23 -6.52
CA HIS A 289 12.78 -8.69 -6.15
C HIS A 289 12.77 -9.50 -4.85
N LEU A 290 12.01 -9.05 -3.84
CA LEU A 290 11.84 -9.79 -2.59
C LEU A 290 11.11 -11.12 -2.81
N PHE A 291 10.08 -11.13 -3.67
CA PHE A 291 9.33 -12.32 -4.04
C PHE A 291 10.20 -13.34 -4.78
N ASP A 292 10.96 -12.91 -5.78
CA ASP A 292 11.87 -13.75 -6.55
C ASP A 292 13.00 -14.31 -5.67
N CYS A 293 13.54 -13.49 -4.78
CA CYS A 293 14.54 -13.92 -3.80
C CYS A 293 13.99 -15.05 -2.91
N ALA A 294 12.79 -14.87 -2.36
CA ALA A 294 12.13 -15.84 -1.49
C ALA A 294 11.88 -17.19 -2.21
N ASN A 295 11.61 -17.15 -3.51
CA ASN A 295 11.28 -18.32 -4.33
C ASN A 295 12.48 -18.92 -5.08
N SER A 296 13.68 -18.33 -4.97
CA SER A 296 14.87 -18.74 -5.75
C SER A 296 15.48 -20.07 -5.32
N GLY A 297 15.09 -20.63 -4.17
CA GLY A 297 15.77 -21.79 -3.57
C GLY A 297 17.24 -21.51 -3.24
N GLY A 298 17.57 -20.29 -2.82
CA GLY A 298 18.91 -19.86 -2.45
C GLY A 298 19.80 -19.46 -3.63
N LYS A 299 19.26 -19.26 -4.84
CA LYS A 299 20.01 -18.93 -6.05
C LYS A 299 20.00 -17.44 -6.42
N TYR A 300 19.24 -16.62 -5.69
CA TYR A 300 19.17 -15.18 -5.92
C TYR A 300 20.46 -14.50 -5.45
N ASP A 301 20.92 -13.49 -6.18
CA ASP A 301 22.00 -12.64 -5.71
C ASP A 301 21.42 -11.51 -4.85
N VAL A 302 21.44 -11.68 -3.52
CA VAL A 302 20.83 -10.73 -2.56
C VAL A 302 21.46 -9.34 -2.59
N ARG A 303 22.67 -9.20 -3.17
CA ARG A 303 23.35 -7.90 -3.34
C ARG A 303 22.64 -7.02 -4.35
N THR A 304 21.80 -7.62 -5.21
CA THR A 304 21.05 -6.94 -6.26
C THR A 304 19.62 -6.57 -5.88
N LEU A 305 19.15 -6.93 -4.69
CA LEU A 305 17.77 -6.67 -4.24
C LEU A 305 17.32 -5.22 -4.42
N PHE A 306 18.23 -4.28 -4.26
CA PHE A 306 17.92 -2.85 -4.34
C PHE A 306 18.12 -2.25 -5.75
N ASN A 307 18.72 -3.00 -6.68
CA ASN A 307 19.05 -2.50 -8.00
C ASN A 307 17.80 -2.39 -8.89
N GLY A 308 17.64 -1.26 -9.58
CA GLY A 308 16.50 -1.05 -10.49
C GLY A 308 15.15 -0.93 -9.79
N THR A 309 15.15 -0.56 -8.51
CA THR A 309 13.94 -0.28 -7.73
C THR A 309 13.66 1.22 -7.64
N LEU A 310 12.42 1.58 -7.40
CA LEU A 310 12.06 2.98 -7.20
C LEU A 310 12.73 3.56 -5.94
N SER A 311 12.89 2.76 -4.89
CA SER A 311 13.60 3.13 -3.66
C SER A 311 15.08 3.47 -3.90
N GLN A 312 15.69 2.89 -4.93
CA GLN A 312 17.08 3.21 -5.33
C GLN A 312 17.14 4.50 -6.15
N THR A 313 16.30 4.60 -7.18
CA THR A 313 16.43 5.68 -8.20
C THR A 313 15.71 6.96 -7.78
N HIS A 314 14.56 6.84 -7.12
CA HIS A 314 13.69 7.94 -6.71
C HIS A 314 13.22 7.78 -5.26
N PRO A 315 14.13 7.77 -4.26
CA PRO A 315 13.79 7.45 -2.86
C PRO A 315 12.70 8.35 -2.28
N ASP A 316 12.65 9.63 -2.66
CA ASP A 316 11.63 10.58 -2.19
C ASP A 316 10.22 10.28 -2.73
N TYR A 317 10.12 9.48 -3.79
CA TYR A 317 8.86 9.09 -4.42
C TYR A 317 8.51 7.61 -4.23
N ALA A 318 9.26 6.90 -3.41
CA ALA A 318 9.06 5.47 -3.15
C ALA A 318 8.38 5.20 -1.80
N VAL A 319 7.46 4.24 -1.79
CA VAL A 319 6.94 3.57 -0.60
C VAL A 319 7.23 2.08 -0.72
N ALA A 320 8.21 1.59 0.03
CA ALA A 320 8.60 0.19 0.01
C ALA A 320 7.61 -0.68 0.80
N PHE A 321 7.32 -1.87 0.34
CA PHE A 321 6.45 -2.82 1.04
C PHE A 321 6.89 -4.28 0.82
N VAL A 322 6.53 -5.17 1.74
CA VAL A 322 6.76 -6.60 1.61
C VAL A 322 5.55 -7.24 0.95
N ASP A 323 4.39 -7.19 1.60
CA ASP A 323 3.12 -7.66 1.08
C ASP A 323 2.01 -6.63 1.32
N ASN A 324 0.87 -6.80 0.66
CA ASN A 324 -0.36 -6.04 0.87
C ASN A 324 -1.61 -6.95 0.77
N HIS A 325 -2.79 -6.34 0.75
CA HIS A 325 -4.06 -7.06 0.68
C HIS A 325 -4.31 -7.76 -0.67
N ASP A 326 -3.65 -7.34 -1.76
CA ASP A 326 -3.80 -7.92 -3.10
C ASP A 326 -2.73 -8.96 -3.43
N THR A 327 -1.56 -8.92 -2.76
CA THR A 327 -0.53 -9.97 -2.91
C THR A 327 -0.82 -11.22 -2.08
N GLN A 328 -1.82 -11.16 -1.18
CA GLN A 328 -2.22 -12.29 -0.33
C GLN A 328 -2.64 -13.52 -1.14
N PRO A 329 -2.42 -14.74 -0.62
CA PRO A 329 -2.90 -15.97 -1.24
C PRO A 329 -4.39 -15.93 -1.56
N GLY A 330 -4.74 -16.25 -2.82
CA GLY A 330 -6.11 -16.25 -3.35
C GLY A 330 -6.60 -14.88 -3.83
N GLN A 331 -5.73 -13.89 -3.97
CA GLN A 331 -6.05 -12.58 -4.55
C GLN A 331 -5.51 -12.43 -5.98
N ALA A 332 -5.99 -11.41 -6.69
CA ALA A 332 -5.71 -11.23 -8.13
C ALA A 332 -4.23 -10.98 -8.45
N LEU A 333 -3.49 -10.38 -7.53
CA LEU A 333 -2.06 -10.08 -7.66
C LEU A 333 -1.20 -10.98 -6.77
N GLU A 334 -1.67 -12.21 -6.51
CA GLU A 334 -0.99 -13.15 -5.62
C GLU A 334 0.49 -13.28 -5.95
N SER A 335 1.32 -12.73 -5.09
CA SER A 335 2.78 -12.77 -5.13
C SER A 335 3.33 -12.76 -3.69
N TRP A 336 2.74 -13.61 -2.85
CA TRP A 336 3.03 -13.71 -1.43
C TRP A 336 4.49 -14.09 -1.18
N ILE A 337 5.20 -13.25 -0.44
CA ILE A 337 6.58 -13.56 -0.03
C ILE A 337 6.55 -14.71 0.97
N MET A 338 7.38 -15.72 0.75
CA MET A 338 7.43 -16.90 1.60
C MET A 338 7.74 -16.54 3.05
N ASP A 339 7.02 -17.17 3.99
CA ASP A 339 7.08 -16.84 5.42
C ASP A 339 8.50 -16.90 6.00
N TRP A 340 9.34 -17.82 5.50
CA TRP A 340 10.73 -17.97 5.95
C TRP A 340 11.59 -16.73 5.67
N PHE A 341 11.30 -16.00 4.59
CA PHE A 341 12.11 -14.84 4.17
C PHE A 341 11.56 -13.51 4.70
N LYS A 342 10.32 -13.46 5.19
CA LYS A 342 9.66 -12.21 5.58
C LYS A 342 10.41 -11.38 6.63
N THR A 343 11.05 -12.02 7.61
CA THR A 343 11.86 -11.29 8.60
C THR A 343 13.01 -10.54 7.92
N ALA A 344 13.71 -11.17 6.96
CA ALA A 344 14.77 -10.52 6.19
C ALA A 344 14.21 -9.42 5.28
N ALA A 345 13.07 -9.66 4.62
CA ALA A 345 12.41 -8.67 3.76
C ALA A 345 11.99 -7.41 4.56
N TYR A 346 11.41 -7.59 5.76
CA TYR A 346 11.08 -6.45 6.63
C TYR A 346 12.31 -5.77 7.21
N ALA A 347 13.37 -6.51 7.57
CA ALA A 347 14.64 -5.91 7.97
C ALA A 347 15.20 -5.04 6.83
N PHE A 348 15.09 -5.51 5.58
CA PHE A 348 15.53 -4.77 4.41
C PHE A 348 14.76 -3.46 4.21
N ILE A 349 13.42 -3.47 4.24
CA ILE A 349 12.66 -2.24 4.01
C ILE A 349 12.65 -1.29 5.23
N LEU A 350 12.73 -1.82 6.46
CA LEU A 350 12.67 -1.03 7.70
C LEU A 350 14.02 -0.48 8.13
N LEU A 351 15.11 -1.25 7.96
CA LEU A 351 16.42 -0.97 8.56
C LEU A 351 17.54 -0.71 7.53
N TYR A 352 17.20 -0.66 6.24
CA TYR A 352 18.12 -0.30 5.16
C TYR A 352 17.79 1.09 4.58
N LYS A 353 18.01 1.30 3.31
CA LYS A 353 17.95 2.62 2.64
C LYS A 353 16.54 3.08 2.21
N CYS A 354 15.47 2.32 2.51
CA CYS A 354 14.11 2.70 2.14
C CYS A 354 13.61 3.87 3.00
N GLN A 355 13.10 4.93 2.35
CA GLN A 355 12.64 6.14 3.03
C GLN A 355 11.33 5.93 3.78
N ILE A 356 10.33 5.39 3.10
CA ILE A 356 9.00 5.11 3.68
C ILE A 356 8.66 3.64 3.48
N PRO A 357 8.86 2.78 4.48
CA PRO A 357 8.34 1.41 4.47
C PRO A 357 6.86 1.39 4.83
N CYS A 358 6.11 0.48 4.19
CA CYS A 358 4.74 0.13 4.53
C CYS A 358 4.68 -1.26 5.18
N VAL A 359 4.15 -1.31 6.39
CA VAL A 359 3.92 -2.55 7.14
C VAL A 359 2.49 -3.02 6.90
N PHE A 360 2.29 -4.29 6.60
CA PHE A 360 1.00 -4.88 6.31
C PHE A 360 0.39 -5.56 7.55
N LEU A 361 -0.90 -5.30 7.82
CA LEU A 361 -1.62 -5.91 8.96
C LEU A 361 -1.59 -7.44 8.92
N GLY A 362 -1.66 -8.03 7.72
CA GLY A 362 -1.61 -9.48 7.55
C GLY A 362 -0.30 -10.10 8.03
N ASP A 363 0.82 -9.39 7.88
CA ASP A 363 2.13 -9.80 8.38
C ASP A 363 2.30 -9.50 9.88
N TYR A 364 1.63 -8.46 10.36
CA TYR A 364 1.68 -8.07 11.77
C TYR A 364 0.85 -9.00 12.68
N GLU A 365 -0.35 -9.42 12.26
CA GLU A 365 -1.26 -10.25 13.05
C GLU A 365 -1.38 -11.70 12.55
N GLY A 366 -0.87 -12.00 11.38
CA GLY A 366 -1.12 -13.22 10.62
C GLY A 366 -2.45 -13.19 9.86
N VAL A 367 -2.60 -14.07 8.87
CA VAL A 367 -3.80 -14.19 8.04
C VAL A 367 -4.49 -15.53 8.36
N ARG A 368 -5.57 -15.48 9.14
CA ARG A 368 -6.25 -16.71 9.62
C ARG A 368 -6.78 -17.60 8.49
N LYS A 369 -7.30 -17.00 7.42
CA LYS A 369 -7.91 -17.76 6.31
C LYS A 369 -6.88 -18.60 5.57
N THR A 370 -5.68 -18.08 5.37
CA THR A 370 -4.58 -18.77 4.68
C THR A 370 -3.64 -19.49 5.64
N LYS A 371 -3.83 -19.32 6.96
CA LYS A 371 -2.97 -19.82 8.04
C LYS A 371 -1.54 -19.23 7.98
N SER A 372 -1.35 -18.10 7.32
CA SER A 372 -0.06 -17.41 7.31
C SER A 372 0.25 -16.86 8.71
N PRO A 373 1.44 -17.13 9.25
CA PRO A 373 1.84 -16.67 10.59
C PRO A 373 2.06 -15.16 10.61
N LYS A 374 2.11 -14.59 11.78
CA LYS A 374 2.67 -13.26 11.98
C LYS A 374 4.19 -13.30 11.76
N VAL A 375 4.74 -12.23 11.22
CA VAL A 375 6.19 -12.09 11.00
C VAL A 375 6.91 -11.88 12.33
N ALA A 376 7.96 -12.64 12.55
CA ALA A 376 8.77 -12.52 13.75
C ALA A 376 9.53 -11.18 13.78
N LEU A 377 9.73 -10.63 14.99
CA LEU A 377 10.49 -9.39 15.25
C LEU A 377 9.95 -8.13 14.54
N LEU A 378 8.73 -8.15 14.02
CA LEU A 378 8.21 -7.02 13.26
C LEU A 378 7.98 -5.79 14.15
N GLU A 379 7.48 -5.96 15.37
CA GLU A 379 7.34 -4.86 16.34
C GLU A 379 8.70 -4.27 16.73
N GLU A 380 9.68 -5.15 16.98
CA GLU A 380 11.06 -4.77 17.30
C GLU A 380 11.70 -3.96 16.16
N MET A 381 11.54 -4.41 14.91
CA MET A 381 12.09 -3.71 13.75
C MET A 381 11.43 -2.33 13.54
N ILE A 382 10.11 -2.21 13.71
CA ILE A 382 9.41 -0.91 13.64
C ILE A 382 9.94 0.02 14.75
N TRP A 383 10.09 -0.49 15.95
CA TRP A 383 10.60 0.28 17.08
C TRP A 383 12.06 0.73 16.87
N ILE A 384 12.95 -0.19 16.45
CA ILE A 384 14.35 0.10 16.11
C ILE A 384 14.44 1.19 15.06
N ARG A 385 13.64 1.10 13.98
CA ARG A 385 13.59 2.12 12.95
C ARG A 385 13.30 3.51 13.51
N SER A 386 12.33 3.59 14.41
CA SER A 386 11.86 4.88 14.93
C SER A 386 12.79 5.48 16.00
N HIS A 387 13.45 4.64 16.80
CA HIS A 387 14.14 5.09 18.02
C HIS A 387 15.66 4.98 17.93
N LEU A 388 16.19 4.05 17.13
CA LEU A 388 17.62 3.80 17.05
C LEU A 388 18.22 4.11 15.67
N LEU A 389 17.43 3.95 14.59
CA LEU A 389 17.96 4.08 13.23
C LEU A 389 18.21 5.55 12.88
N ASP A 390 19.43 6.01 13.07
CA ASP A 390 19.95 7.27 12.58
C ASP A 390 21.34 7.09 11.96
N GLY A 391 21.96 8.17 11.48
CA GLY A 391 23.28 8.09 10.87
C GLY A 391 23.29 7.49 9.47
N SER A 392 24.50 7.18 8.99
CA SER A 392 24.73 6.65 7.65
C SER A 392 24.69 5.13 7.63
N ILE A 393 24.07 4.57 6.60
CA ILE A 393 24.09 3.13 6.34
C ILE A 393 25.28 2.80 5.46
N VAL A 394 26.13 1.89 5.94
CA VAL A 394 27.32 1.40 5.24
C VAL A 394 27.04 -0.03 4.78
N ASP A 395 27.12 -0.24 3.47
CA ASP A 395 27.01 -1.57 2.87
C ASP A 395 28.28 -2.38 3.20
N LEU A 396 28.06 -3.59 3.67
CA LEU A 396 29.12 -4.54 4.03
C LEU A 396 29.06 -5.78 3.14
N PHE A 397 28.48 -5.63 1.93
CA PHE A 397 28.42 -6.71 0.95
C PHE A 397 29.83 -7.15 0.53
N ASP A 398 29.97 -8.42 0.24
CA ASP A 398 31.17 -9.01 -0.31
C ASP A 398 30.84 -9.89 -1.53
N GLU A 399 31.71 -10.80 -1.91
CA GLU A 399 31.51 -11.62 -3.13
C GLU A 399 30.46 -12.74 -2.96
N ASP A 400 29.98 -12.98 -1.74
CA ASP A 400 28.99 -14.03 -1.47
C ASP A 400 27.58 -13.57 -1.88
N PRO A 401 26.98 -14.12 -2.95
CA PRO A 401 25.67 -13.70 -3.45
C PRO A 401 24.50 -14.11 -2.53
N GLN A 402 24.72 -15.01 -1.59
CA GLN A 402 23.67 -15.47 -0.66
C GLN A 402 23.63 -14.67 0.64
N LYS A 403 24.53 -13.71 0.83
CA LYS A 403 24.68 -12.95 2.06
C LYS A 403 24.51 -11.47 1.85
N ALA A 404 23.65 -10.84 2.63
CA ALA A 404 23.55 -9.40 2.73
C ALA A 404 23.92 -8.94 4.14
N CYS A 405 24.74 -7.91 4.22
CA CYS A 405 25.13 -7.29 5.49
C CYS A 405 25.23 -5.78 5.31
N TRP A 406 24.76 -5.04 6.31
CA TRP A 406 24.96 -3.59 6.43
C TRP A 406 25.01 -3.17 7.88
N ILE A 407 25.53 -1.99 8.11
CA ILE A 407 25.55 -1.36 9.43
C ILE A 407 25.06 0.09 9.33
N ALA A 408 24.16 0.50 10.22
CA ALA A 408 23.86 1.90 10.47
C ALA A 408 24.83 2.39 11.57
N LEU A 409 25.70 3.34 11.21
CA LEU A 409 26.71 3.90 12.12
C LEU A 409 26.17 5.17 12.77
N SER A 410 25.86 5.08 14.05
CA SER A 410 25.34 6.15 14.86
C SER A 410 25.75 5.97 16.33
N ASN A 411 25.17 6.73 17.26
CA ASN A 411 25.26 6.48 18.69
C ASN A 411 24.56 5.17 19.11
N HIS A 412 23.66 4.67 18.27
CA HIS A 412 22.92 3.42 18.42
C HIS A 412 23.20 2.54 17.19
N PRO A 413 24.39 1.96 17.04
CA PRO A 413 24.74 1.21 15.85
C PRO A 413 23.88 -0.06 15.72
N ILE A 414 23.43 -0.31 14.49
CA ILE A 414 22.58 -1.45 14.15
C ILE A 414 23.27 -2.23 13.03
N LEU A 415 23.61 -3.49 13.25
CA LEU A 415 24.12 -4.36 12.21
C LEU A 415 23.06 -5.40 11.85
N VAL A 416 22.77 -5.52 10.56
CA VAL A 416 21.90 -6.55 10.03
C VAL A 416 22.71 -7.47 9.13
N LEU A 417 22.55 -8.77 9.35
CA LEU A 417 23.14 -9.83 8.53
C LEU A 417 22.05 -10.86 8.23
N PHE A 418 21.77 -11.12 6.95
CA PHE A 418 20.90 -12.21 6.57
C PHE A 418 21.52 -13.09 5.49
N THR A 419 21.05 -14.32 5.41
CA THR A 419 21.44 -15.28 4.38
C THR A 419 20.23 -16.03 3.83
N ILE A 420 20.27 -16.33 2.53
CA ILE A 420 19.28 -17.19 1.86
C ILE A 420 19.79 -18.62 1.64
N GLY A 421 20.95 -18.97 2.20
CA GLY A 421 21.60 -20.28 2.12
C GLY A 421 22.08 -20.75 3.48
N ASP A 422 23.28 -21.32 3.51
CA ASP A 422 23.94 -21.80 4.72
C ASP A 422 24.24 -20.66 5.73
N ALA A 423 24.65 -21.06 6.95
CA ALA A 423 25.11 -20.11 7.96
C ALA A 423 26.26 -19.24 7.44
N LYS A 424 26.22 -17.97 7.74
CA LYS A 424 27.20 -16.99 7.29
C LYS A 424 27.79 -16.20 8.44
N GLN A 425 28.99 -15.70 8.21
CA GLN A 425 29.67 -14.79 9.12
C GLN A 425 30.15 -13.53 8.39
N LYS A 426 30.29 -12.44 9.13
CA LYS A 426 30.87 -11.19 8.66
C LYS A 426 31.75 -10.58 9.74
N THR A 427 33.05 -10.49 9.50
CA THR A 427 33.97 -9.71 10.32
C THR A 427 33.94 -8.26 9.85
N VAL A 428 33.81 -7.35 10.79
CA VAL A 428 33.83 -5.90 10.54
C VAL A 428 34.88 -5.24 11.43
N GLN A 429 35.37 -4.08 10.96
CA GLN A 429 36.26 -3.24 11.74
C GLN A 429 35.81 -1.79 11.67
N PHE A 430 35.42 -1.24 12.81
CA PHE A 430 35.10 0.18 12.97
C PHE A 430 35.63 0.65 14.31
N GLY A 431 36.69 1.50 14.30
CA GLY A 431 37.36 1.97 15.53
C GLY A 431 36.39 2.63 16.53
N GLN A 432 35.35 3.29 16.03
CA GLN A 432 34.29 3.90 16.86
C GLN A 432 33.39 2.89 17.61
N LEU A 433 33.45 1.60 17.25
CA LEU A 433 32.72 0.53 17.89
C LEU A 433 33.57 -0.25 18.91
N ALA A 434 34.86 0.14 19.13
CA ALA A 434 35.76 -0.53 20.03
C ALA A 434 35.20 -0.65 21.47
N GLY A 435 35.23 -1.84 22.02
CA GLY A 435 34.73 -2.17 23.36
C GLY A 435 33.20 -2.22 23.49
N LEU A 436 32.41 -1.98 22.42
CA LEU A 436 30.97 -2.14 22.46
C LEU A 436 30.56 -3.62 22.37
N THR A 437 29.44 -3.95 23.02
CA THR A 437 28.87 -5.30 22.96
C THR A 437 27.48 -5.23 22.35
N PHE A 438 27.32 -6.01 21.29
CA PHE A 438 26.05 -6.18 20.57
C PHE A 438 25.35 -7.47 21.04
N GLU A 439 24.03 -7.49 20.94
CA GLU A 439 23.21 -8.69 21.13
C GLU A 439 22.27 -8.86 19.95
N ASP A 440 22.17 -10.10 19.46
CA ASP A 440 21.25 -10.48 18.38
C ASP A 440 19.82 -10.56 18.94
N ILE A 441 18.93 -9.70 18.49
CA ILE A 441 17.53 -9.70 18.94
C ILE A 441 16.76 -10.96 18.52
N SER A 442 17.25 -11.69 17.50
CA SER A 442 16.65 -12.94 17.03
C SER A 442 17.06 -14.16 17.87
N ARG A 443 18.17 -14.07 18.62
CA ARG A 443 18.78 -15.16 19.40
C ARG A 443 19.18 -14.69 20.79
N ALA A 444 18.27 -14.80 21.75
CA ALA A 444 18.50 -14.31 23.11
C ALA A 444 19.84 -14.80 23.71
N GLY A 445 20.61 -13.87 24.25
CA GLY A 445 21.92 -14.14 24.86
C GLY A 445 23.07 -14.37 23.87
N HIS A 446 22.81 -14.27 22.55
CA HIS A 446 23.88 -14.32 21.55
C HIS A 446 24.50 -12.93 21.36
N THR A 447 25.75 -12.80 21.81
CA THR A 447 26.47 -11.53 21.88
C THR A 447 27.73 -11.52 21.02
N VAL A 448 28.09 -10.34 20.55
CA VAL A 448 29.37 -10.04 19.87
C VAL A 448 30.00 -8.85 20.56
N SER A 449 31.19 -9.03 21.11
CA SER A 449 31.99 -7.94 21.69
C SER A 449 33.06 -7.50 20.70
N MET A 450 33.10 -6.19 20.45
CA MET A 450 34.17 -5.57 19.66
C MET A 450 35.43 -5.48 20.46
N ASP A 451 36.57 -5.82 19.84
CA ASP A 451 37.87 -5.70 20.50
C ASP A 451 38.33 -4.22 20.64
N ALA A 452 39.53 -4.01 21.21
CA ALA A 452 40.10 -2.69 21.44
C ALA A 452 40.40 -1.91 20.13
N ASN A 453 40.44 -2.60 18.99
CA ASN A 453 40.63 -2.01 17.65
C ASN A 453 39.32 -1.90 16.87
N GLY A 454 38.20 -2.28 17.46
CA GLY A 454 36.88 -2.27 16.85
C GLY A 454 36.65 -3.42 15.87
N PHE A 455 37.33 -4.57 16.02
CA PHE A 455 37.00 -5.79 15.28
C PHE A 455 35.93 -6.61 16.00
N GLY A 456 35.01 -7.16 15.24
CA GLY A 456 34.00 -8.11 15.71
C GLY A 456 33.51 -9.01 14.59
N THR A 457 33.21 -10.28 14.90
CA THR A 457 32.66 -11.24 13.93
C THR A 457 31.22 -11.55 14.28
N PHE A 458 30.33 -11.17 13.40
CA PHE A 458 28.89 -11.39 13.48
C PHE A 458 28.50 -12.62 12.66
N ASP A 459 27.50 -13.36 13.09
CA ASP A 459 27.03 -14.56 12.39
C ASP A 459 25.51 -14.60 12.25
N CYS A 460 25.04 -15.37 11.29
CA CYS A 460 23.64 -15.61 11.02
C CYS A 460 23.40 -17.10 10.74
N ALA A 461 22.34 -17.65 11.30
CA ALA A 461 21.95 -19.04 11.06
C ALA A 461 21.44 -19.24 9.60
N PRO A 462 21.42 -20.50 9.09
CA PRO A 462 20.96 -20.77 7.71
C PRO A 462 19.56 -20.24 7.45
N GLY A 463 19.37 -19.54 6.33
CA GLY A 463 18.06 -18.99 5.90
C GLY A 463 17.43 -18.01 6.90
N CYS A 464 18.23 -17.35 7.72
CA CYS A 464 17.77 -16.45 8.80
C CYS A 464 18.23 -15.00 8.58
N CYS A 465 17.69 -14.13 9.43
CA CYS A 465 18.09 -12.74 9.56
C CYS A 465 18.46 -12.45 11.02
N SER A 466 19.69 -12.04 11.26
CA SER A 466 20.18 -11.58 12.56
C SER A 466 20.25 -10.06 12.59
N ILE A 467 19.74 -9.46 13.64
CA ILE A 467 19.71 -8.02 13.87
C ILE A 467 20.42 -7.73 15.18
N TYR A 468 21.57 -7.10 15.10
CA TYR A 468 22.40 -6.80 16.26
C TYR A 468 22.27 -5.34 16.66
N ILE A 469 21.94 -5.11 17.93
CA ILE A 469 21.91 -3.79 18.57
C ILE A 469 22.71 -3.83 19.87
N LEU A 470 23.04 -2.67 20.42
CA LEU A 470 23.75 -2.64 21.70
C LEU A 470 22.92 -3.25 22.83
N GLN A 471 23.56 -3.91 23.80
CA GLN A 471 22.86 -4.50 24.95
C GLN A 471 22.00 -3.49 25.74
N ASN A 472 22.47 -2.24 25.87
CA ASN A 472 21.70 -1.19 26.54
C ASN A 472 20.44 -0.81 25.72
N ASP A 473 20.56 -0.78 24.41
CA ASP A 473 19.43 -0.47 23.50
C ASP A 473 18.41 -1.61 23.53
N LEU A 474 18.87 -2.85 23.58
CA LEU A 474 18.00 -4.02 23.75
C LEU A 474 17.22 -3.97 25.08
N ALA A 475 17.87 -3.60 26.18
CA ALA A 475 17.21 -3.44 27.47
C ALA A 475 16.15 -2.33 27.42
N TRP A 476 16.45 -1.20 26.75
CA TRP A 476 15.50 -0.11 26.54
C TRP A 476 14.32 -0.56 25.69
N MET A 477 14.56 -1.19 24.53
CA MET A 477 13.52 -1.74 23.67
C MET A 477 12.61 -2.72 24.41
N LYS A 478 13.17 -3.71 25.11
CA LYS A 478 12.39 -4.70 25.90
C LYS A 478 11.50 -4.03 26.97
N LYS A 479 11.94 -2.93 27.54
CA LYS A 479 11.13 -2.14 28.50
C LYS A 479 10.01 -1.37 27.80
N ALA A 480 10.27 -0.80 26.62
CA ALA A 480 9.29 -0.02 25.87
C ALA A 480 8.20 -0.88 25.22
N LEU A 481 8.51 -2.14 24.87
CA LEU A 481 7.57 -3.05 24.21
C LEU A 481 6.69 -3.86 25.19
N LYS A 482 6.98 -3.84 26.50
CA LYS A 482 6.12 -4.40 27.57
C LYS A 482 4.88 -3.52 27.80
#